data_1d2c10146a720da47d101233004843dd
#
_entry.id   1d2c10146a720da47d101233004843dd
#
_cell.length_a   1.000
_cell.length_b   1.000
_cell.length_c   1.000
_cell.angle_alpha   90.00
_cell.angle_beta   90.00
_cell.angle_gamma   90.00
#
_symmetry.space_group_name_H-M   'P 1'
#
loop_
_entity.id
_entity.type
_entity.pdbx_description
1 polymer ?
#
loop_
_entity_poly.entity_id
_entity_poly.type
_entity_poly.pdbx_seq_one_letter_code
_entity_poly.pdbx_strand_id
1 'polypeptide(L)'
;LLETIIQPTIGLITNIGRAHDENFENPAQKVSEKLKLFSNAEVLIYSKDYNVIQDALTRDKQFNDLTVFTWSRKLRADLLIGRITKTNTDSEIQGIYKNAFIRITIPFTDEASIENAIHCWSMLLYLGYENTVIAERMRLLSPVAMRLELKEGINNCSIINDSYNSDLGSLAIALDFLNQQKQHPKKTLILSDILQSGYTNANLYKEVAELIDKKGISRLIGIGEGISEQAGQFHVEKSFYPSTQDFLSQFNNSLFQDETILLKGARIFGFEAISKVIQQKAHETVLEINLNSIVHNLNYFRSKVKADTRIMAMVKAFSYGSGSFEIANI
;
A
#
# COMPACT_ATOMS: atom_id res chain seq x y z
N LEU A 1 11.66 21.02 -10.96
CA LEU A 1 11.26 21.69 -9.69
C LEU A 1 11.56 20.80 -8.47
N LEU A 2 11.17 19.51 -8.43
CA LEU A 2 11.44 18.65 -7.26
C LEU A 2 12.93 18.36 -7.08
N GLU A 3 13.67 18.17 -8.15
CA GLU A 3 15.10 17.89 -8.12
C GLU A 3 15.87 19.02 -7.40
N THR A 4 15.59 20.29 -7.72
CA THR A 4 16.26 21.46 -7.10
C THR A 4 15.96 21.62 -5.60
N ILE A 5 14.87 21.00 -5.12
CA ILE A 5 14.47 21.02 -3.71
C ILE A 5 15.07 19.82 -2.96
N ILE A 6 14.96 18.62 -3.53
CA ILE A 6 15.34 17.36 -2.88
C ILE A 6 16.82 17.06 -3.03
N GLN A 7 17.43 17.35 -4.20
CA GLN A 7 18.83 17.08 -4.55
C GLN A 7 19.29 15.67 -4.11
N PRO A 8 18.64 14.61 -4.63
CA PRO A 8 18.93 13.25 -4.18
C PRO A 8 20.33 12.83 -4.62
N THR A 9 21.10 12.22 -3.72
CA THR A 9 22.38 11.57 -4.04
C THR A 9 22.15 10.13 -4.53
N ILE A 10 21.13 9.45 -4.01
CA ILE A 10 20.73 8.11 -4.40
C ILE A 10 19.29 8.13 -4.90
N GLY A 11 19.09 7.65 -6.13
CA GLY A 11 17.78 7.44 -6.71
C GLY A 11 17.35 5.99 -6.66
N LEU A 12 16.04 5.75 -6.47
CA LEU A 12 15.45 4.43 -6.62
C LEU A 12 14.15 4.54 -7.40
N ILE A 13 14.05 3.81 -8.52
CA ILE A 13 12.81 3.67 -9.30
C ILE A 13 12.26 2.28 -9.09
N THR A 14 11.06 2.19 -8.50
CA THR A 14 10.41 0.91 -8.20
C THR A 14 9.83 0.29 -9.47
N ASN A 15 8.87 0.97 -10.10
CA ASN A 15 8.25 0.51 -11.34
C ASN A 15 7.69 1.68 -12.15
N ILE A 16 7.31 1.39 -13.39
CA ILE A 16 6.58 2.28 -14.27
C ILE A 16 5.22 1.65 -14.56
N GLY A 17 4.29 1.87 -13.63
CA GLY A 17 2.90 1.43 -13.76
C GLY A 17 2.05 2.42 -14.55
N ARG A 18 0.77 2.08 -14.78
CA ARG A 18 -0.21 2.88 -15.54
C ARG A 18 -0.82 4.04 -14.73
N ALA A 19 -0.55 4.15 -13.43
CA ALA A 19 -1.07 5.24 -12.62
C ALA A 19 -0.67 6.61 -13.19
N HIS A 20 -1.64 7.54 -13.30
CA HIS A 20 -1.45 8.89 -13.86
C HIS A 20 -1.03 8.94 -15.34
N ASP A 21 -1.34 7.91 -16.14
CA ASP A 21 -1.00 7.89 -17.57
C ASP A 21 -1.65 9.03 -18.36
N GLU A 22 -2.76 9.59 -17.88
CA GLU A 22 -3.43 10.76 -18.50
C GLU A 22 -2.53 12.00 -18.67
N ASN A 23 -1.45 12.10 -17.88
CA ASN A 23 -0.52 13.22 -17.92
C ASN A 23 0.64 12.99 -18.92
N PHE A 24 0.67 11.85 -19.62
CA PHE A 24 1.79 11.47 -20.48
C PHE A 24 1.29 10.88 -21.80
N GLU A 25 1.94 11.22 -22.88
CA GLU A 25 1.62 10.69 -24.20
C GLU A 25 2.00 9.23 -24.36
N ASN A 26 3.05 8.80 -23.67
CA ASN A 26 3.57 7.44 -23.74
C ASN A 26 4.46 7.09 -22.52
N PRO A 27 4.74 5.81 -22.26
CA PRO A 27 5.58 5.38 -21.15
C PRO A 27 7.01 5.96 -21.17
N ALA A 28 7.58 6.22 -22.34
CA ALA A 28 8.93 6.78 -22.44
C ALA A 28 8.99 8.22 -21.94
N GLN A 29 7.98 9.03 -22.26
CA GLN A 29 7.84 10.39 -21.71
C GLN A 29 7.71 10.37 -20.20
N LYS A 30 6.87 9.45 -19.65
CA LYS A 30 6.69 9.27 -18.23
C LYS A 30 7.99 8.92 -17.50
N VAL A 31 8.78 8.02 -18.07
CA VAL A 31 10.11 7.67 -17.53
C VAL A 31 11.04 8.87 -17.56
N SER A 32 11.12 9.58 -18.70
CA SER A 32 11.98 10.75 -18.85
C SER A 32 11.63 11.84 -17.79
N GLU A 33 10.35 12.09 -17.55
CA GLU A 33 9.93 13.03 -16.50
C GLU A 33 10.33 12.58 -15.10
N LYS A 34 10.19 11.29 -14.79
CA LYS A 34 10.61 10.74 -13.49
C LYS A 34 12.13 10.78 -13.31
N LEU A 35 12.90 10.52 -14.37
CA LEU A 35 14.36 10.57 -14.35
C LEU A 35 14.92 11.98 -14.10
N LYS A 36 14.21 13.05 -14.44
CA LYS A 36 14.61 14.42 -14.13
C LYS A 36 14.89 14.66 -12.65
N LEU A 37 14.22 13.90 -11.76
CA LEU A 37 14.48 13.98 -10.32
C LEU A 37 15.90 13.52 -9.97
N PHE A 38 16.51 12.70 -10.80
CA PHE A 38 17.81 12.06 -10.56
C PHE A 38 18.92 12.61 -11.46
N SER A 39 18.71 13.79 -12.08
CA SER A 39 19.68 14.41 -13.02
C SER A 39 21.06 14.64 -12.39
N ASN A 40 21.11 14.89 -11.09
CA ASN A 40 22.33 15.15 -10.33
C ASN A 40 22.61 14.06 -9.26
N ALA A 41 21.90 12.92 -9.33
CA ALA A 41 22.17 11.82 -8.42
C ALA A 41 23.49 11.10 -8.78
N GLU A 42 24.15 10.56 -7.77
CA GLU A 42 25.38 9.79 -7.93
C GLU A 42 25.09 8.37 -8.40
N VAL A 43 23.96 7.80 -7.92
CA VAL A 43 23.55 6.44 -8.26
C VAL A 43 22.05 6.32 -8.45
N LEU A 44 21.64 5.43 -9.36
CA LEU A 44 20.25 5.04 -9.58
C LEU A 44 20.10 3.52 -9.43
N ILE A 45 19.12 3.12 -8.58
CA ILE A 45 18.76 1.72 -8.37
C ILE A 45 17.45 1.44 -9.08
N TYR A 46 17.41 0.40 -9.93
CA TYR A 46 16.19 0.02 -10.66
C TYR A 46 16.23 -1.43 -11.13
N SER A 47 15.06 -1.93 -11.57
CA SER A 47 14.95 -3.25 -12.20
C SER A 47 15.26 -3.18 -13.69
N LYS A 48 16.22 -3.97 -14.16
CA LYS A 48 16.50 -4.15 -15.62
C LYS A 48 15.37 -4.82 -16.39
N ASP A 49 14.41 -5.42 -15.69
CA ASP A 49 13.23 -6.03 -16.32
C ASP A 49 12.30 -4.96 -16.93
N TYR A 50 12.47 -3.69 -16.58
CA TYR A 50 11.80 -2.53 -17.19
C TYR A 50 12.67 -1.89 -18.29
N ASN A 51 12.65 -2.44 -19.51
CA ASN A 51 13.44 -1.97 -20.64
C ASN A 51 13.29 -0.46 -20.89
N VAL A 52 12.09 0.11 -20.64
CA VAL A 52 11.81 1.53 -20.86
C VAL A 52 12.71 2.44 -20.00
N ILE A 53 13.13 2.00 -18.80
CA ILE A 53 14.06 2.75 -17.96
C ILE A 53 15.46 2.70 -18.55
N GLN A 54 15.93 1.50 -18.94
CA GLN A 54 17.23 1.30 -19.55
C GLN A 54 17.37 2.12 -20.85
N ASP A 55 16.34 2.09 -21.70
CA ASP A 55 16.30 2.84 -22.95
C ASP A 55 16.37 4.35 -22.72
N ALA A 56 15.66 4.87 -21.71
CA ALA A 56 15.68 6.29 -21.38
C ALA A 56 17.06 6.75 -20.89
N LEU A 57 17.69 5.96 -20.01
CA LEU A 57 19.05 6.26 -19.51
C LEU A 57 20.09 6.23 -20.63
N THR A 58 19.95 5.32 -21.61
CA THR A 58 20.90 5.21 -22.73
C THR A 58 20.74 6.35 -23.73
N ARG A 59 19.50 6.84 -23.94
CA ARG A 59 19.20 7.92 -24.92
C ARG A 59 19.64 9.29 -24.46
N ASP A 60 19.57 9.55 -23.16
CA ASP A 60 19.83 10.89 -22.60
C ASP A 60 21.24 10.99 -22.03
N LYS A 61 22.07 11.77 -22.72
CA LYS A 61 23.48 11.95 -22.38
C LYS A 61 23.73 12.51 -20.98
N GLN A 62 22.75 13.18 -20.37
CA GLN A 62 22.88 13.69 -19.01
C GLN A 62 23.11 12.60 -17.97
N PHE A 63 22.76 11.34 -18.29
CA PHE A 63 22.91 10.20 -17.39
C PHE A 63 24.17 9.37 -17.66
N ASN A 64 25.07 9.82 -18.55
CA ASN A 64 26.28 9.05 -18.88
C ASN A 64 27.20 8.79 -17.69
N ASP A 65 27.26 9.73 -16.75
CA ASP A 65 28.11 9.64 -15.55
C ASP A 65 27.35 9.04 -14.34
N LEU A 66 26.05 8.74 -14.50
CA LEU A 66 25.23 8.18 -13.44
C LEU A 66 25.62 6.71 -13.19
N THR A 67 26.09 6.41 -11.98
CA THR A 67 26.31 5.02 -11.58
C THR A 67 24.96 4.31 -11.46
N VAL A 68 24.88 3.08 -11.96
CA VAL A 68 23.65 2.28 -11.82
C VAL A 68 23.92 1.04 -10.98
N PHE A 69 22.99 0.74 -10.06
CA PHE A 69 22.91 -0.55 -9.38
C PHE A 69 21.59 -1.21 -9.77
N THR A 70 21.67 -2.39 -10.34
CA THR A 70 20.53 -3.02 -10.98
C THR A 70 20.20 -4.37 -10.37
N TRP A 71 18.92 -4.73 -10.41
CA TRP A 71 18.48 -6.10 -10.18
C TRP A 71 17.64 -6.60 -11.36
N SER A 72 17.55 -7.92 -11.51
CA SER A 72 16.72 -8.53 -12.54
C SER A 72 16.36 -9.97 -12.16
N ARG A 73 15.20 -10.44 -12.66
CA ARG A 73 14.78 -11.85 -12.64
C ARG A 73 15.19 -12.59 -13.92
N LYS A 74 15.65 -11.87 -14.96
CA LYS A 74 15.83 -12.42 -16.30
C LYS A 74 17.19 -12.11 -16.90
N LEU A 75 17.74 -10.95 -16.60
CA LEU A 75 18.93 -10.41 -17.25
C LEU A 75 20.10 -10.37 -16.26
N ARG A 76 21.32 -10.33 -16.80
CA ARG A 76 22.50 -10.08 -15.98
C ARG A 76 22.40 -8.72 -15.30
N ALA A 77 22.51 -8.69 -13.99
CA ALA A 77 22.39 -7.52 -13.13
C ALA A 77 23.35 -7.64 -11.94
N ASP A 78 23.48 -6.56 -11.15
CA ASP A 78 24.30 -6.56 -9.92
C ASP A 78 23.72 -7.54 -8.90
N LEU A 79 22.39 -7.56 -8.74
CA LEU A 79 21.65 -8.58 -7.99
C LEU A 79 20.78 -9.38 -8.97
N LEU A 80 21.18 -10.60 -9.28
CA LEU A 80 20.39 -11.51 -10.11
C LEU A 80 19.45 -12.32 -9.21
N ILE A 81 18.16 -12.14 -9.38
CA ILE A 81 17.13 -12.89 -8.65
C ILE A 81 16.93 -14.24 -9.33
N GLY A 82 17.11 -15.28 -8.55
CA GLY A 82 16.90 -16.66 -8.98
C GLY A 82 15.50 -17.15 -8.64
N ARG A 83 15.41 -18.05 -7.66
CA ARG A 83 14.16 -18.68 -7.23
C ARG A 83 13.42 -17.84 -6.20
N ILE A 84 12.09 -17.76 -6.37
CA ILE A 84 11.17 -17.22 -5.35
C ILE A 84 10.25 -18.36 -4.94
N THR A 85 10.24 -18.70 -3.66
CA THR A 85 9.39 -19.76 -3.09
C THR A 85 8.41 -19.13 -2.12
N LYS A 86 7.11 -19.31 -2.38
CA LYS A 86 6.02 -18.77 -1.56
C LYS A 86 5.43 -19.85 -0.66
N THR A 87 5.17 -19.50 0.58
CA THR A 87 4.32 -20.26 1.50
C THR A 87 2.94 -19.61 1.59
N ASN A 88 2.16 -19.91 2.61
CA ASN A 88 0.88 -19.22 2.84
C ASN A 88 1.07 -17.80 3.38
N THR A 89 2.18 -17.51 4.06
CA THR A 89 2.42 -16.25 4.79
C THR A 89 3.69 -15.53 4.35
N ASP A 90 4.66 -16.25 3.79
CA ASP A 90 6.00 -15.74 3.56
C ASP A 90 6.49 -16.04 2.14
N SER A 91 7.45 -15.25 1.69
CA SER A 91 8.22 -15.54 0.46
C SER A 91 9.70 -15.58 0.75
N GLU A 92 10.37 -16.69 0.40
CA GLU A 92 11.83 -16.76 0.33
C GLU A 92 12.29 -16.33 -1.06
N ILE A 93 13.18 -15.35 -1.12
CA ILE A 93 13.76 -14.79 -2.36
C ILE A 93 15.24 -15.11 -2.35
N GLN A 94 15.70 -15.85 -3.36
CA GLN A 94 17.10 -16.21 -3.57
C GLN A 94 17.71 -15.39 -4.68
N GLY A 95 18.96 -14.99 -4.53
CA GLY A 95 19.69 -14.22 -5.54
C GLY A 95 21.17 -14.47 -5.54
N ILE A 96 21.85 -13.93 -6.55
CA ILE A 96 23.30 -13.95 -6.69
C ILE A 96 23.80 -12.49 -6.70
N TYR A 97 24.66 -12.16 -5.76
CA TYR A 97 25.34 -10.89 -5.64
C TYR A 97 26.85 -11.10 -5.45
N LYS A 98 27.67 -10.42 -6.27
CA LYS A 98 29.15 -10.58 -6.24
C LYS A 98 29.59 -12.05 -6.27
N ASN A 99 28.94 -12.86 -7.09
CA ASN A 99 29.14 -14.31 -7.23
C ASN A 99 28.83 -15.17 -5.98
N ALA A 100 28.21 -14.59 -4.95
CA ALA A 100 27.73 -15.31 -3.78
C ALA A 100 26.23 -15.55 -3.83
N PHE A 101 25.79 -16.75 -3.42
CA PHE A 101 24.37 -17.04 -3.23
C PHE A 101 23.90 -16.38 -1.92
N ILE A 102 22.89 -15.55 -2.02
CA ILE A 102 22.28 -14.85 -0.90
C ILE A 102 20.77 -15.05 -0.92
N ARG A 103 20.13 -14.88 0.23
CA ARG A 103 18.67 -15.00 0.34
C ARG A 103 18.09 -14.08 1.42
N ILE A 104 16.85 -13.72 1.25
CA ILE A 104 16.01 -13.04 2.24
C ILE A 104 14.66 -13.75 2.33
N THR A 105 13.99 -13.61 3.47
CA THR A 105 12.60 -14.02 3.67
C THR A 105 11.79 -12.79 4.08
N ILE A 106 10.61 -12.64 3.49
CA ILE A 106 9.69 -11.53 3.80
C ILE A 106 8.31 -12.09 4.16
N PRO A 107 7.56 -11.44 5.08
CA PRO A 107 6.22 -11.88 5.49
C PRO A 107 5.14 -11.39 4.52
N PHE A 108 5.37 -11.56 3.22
CA PHE A 108 4.44 -11.18 2.14
C PHE A 108 4.52 -12.19 1.02
N THR A 109 3.40 -12.37 0.29
CA THR A 109 3.31 -13.35 -0.81
C THR A 109 2.87 -12.74 -2.14
N ASP A 110 2.46 -11.48 -2.15
CA ASP A 110 2.07 -10.75 -3.35
C ASP A 110 3.29 -10.23 -4.14
N GLU A 111 3.13 -10.12 -5.46
CA GLU A 111 4.23 -9.73 -6.36
C GLU A 111 4.74 -8.31 -6.12
N ALA A 112 3.85 -7.37 -5.75
CA ALA A 112 4.24 -5.98 -5.51
C ALA A 112 5.12 -5.85 -4.27
N SER A 113 4.76 -6.53 -3.17
CA SER A 113 5.58 -6.58 -1.95
C SER A 113 6.92 -7.28 -2.18
N ILE A 114 6.92 -8.36 -2.98
CA ILE A 114 8.16 -9.05 -3.37
C ILE A 114 9.07 -8.10 -4.18
N GLU A 115 8.54 -7.41 -5.16
CA GLU A 115 9.30 -6.45 -5.98
C GLU A 115 9.85 -5.31 -5.12
N ASN A 116 9.04 -4.72 -4.26
CA ASN A 116 9.47 -3.66 -3.34
C ASN A 116 10.56 -4.16 -2.38
N ALA A 117 10.45 -5.38 -1.86
CA ALA A 117 11.48 -5.97 -1.01
C ALA A 117 12.81 -6.17 -1.77
N ILE A 118 12.77 -6.57 -3.04
CA ILE A 118 13.97 -6.69 -3.87
C ILE A 118 14.62 -5.31 -4.08
N HIS A 119 13.83 -4.25 -4.28
CA HIS A 119 14.36 -2.89 -4.36
C HIS A 119 15.04 -2.46 -3.04
N CYS A 120 14.40 -2.73 -1.89
CA CYS A 120 15.00 -2.46 -0.58
C CYS A 120 16.27 -3.28 -0.38
N TRP A 121 16.26 -4.56 -0.76
CA TRP A 121 17.43 -5.43 -0.71
C TRP A 121 18.59 -4.89 -1.54
N SER A 122 18.30 -4.48 -2.77
CA SER A 122 19.27 -3.87 -3.69
C SER A 122 19.89 -2.60 -3.09
N MET A 123 19.07 -1.72 -2.52
CA MET A 123 19.52 -0.50 -1.85
C MET A 123 20.46 -0.82 -0.67
N LEU A 124 20.10 -1.76 0.19
CA LEU A 124 20.89 -2.12 1.36
C LEU A 124 22.21 -2.80 0.97
N LEU A 125 22.21 -3.63 -0.08
CA LEU A 125 23.45 -4.22 -0.63
C LEU A 125 24.36 -3.15 -1.24
N TYR A 126 23.80 -2.16 -1.96
CA TYR A 126 24.54 -1.02 -2.47
C TYR A 126 25.18 -0.21 -1.34
N LEU A 127 24.47 0.01 -0.25
CA LEU A 127 24.97 0.70 0.94
C LEU A 127 26.00 -0.12 1.74
N GLY A 128 26.29 -1.37 1.33
CA GLY A 128 27.32 -2.20 1.94
C GLY A 128 26.91 -2.98 3.19
N TYR A 129 25.61 -3.08 3.48
CA TYR A 129 25.14 -3.90 4.59
C TYR A 129 25.37 -5.39 4.31
N GLU A 130 25.76 -6.14 5.33
CA GLU A 130 25.89 -7.59 5.28
C GLU A 130 24.54 -8.26 5.06
N ASN A 131 24.49 -9.27 4.17
CA ASN A 131 23.23 -9.93 3.83
C ASN A 131 22.56 -10.62 5.04
N THR A 132 23.30 -11.07 6.02
CA THR A 132 22.77 -11.65 7.26
C THR A 132 21.92 -10.63 8.02
N VAL A 133 22.42 -9.41 8.16
CA VAL A 133 21.69 -8.30 8.81
C VAL A 133 20.46 -7.92 8.00
N ILE A 134 20.59 -7.84 6.67
CA ILE A 134 19.47 -7.54 5.78
C ILE A 134 18.37 -8.60 5.94
N ALA A 135 18.73 -9.88 5.88
CA ALA A 135 17.78 -10.99 5.98
C ALA A 135 17.02 -11.01 7.32
N GLU A 136 17.70 -10.70 8.42
CA GLU A 136 17.05 -10.56 9.74
C GLU A 136 16.02 -9.43 9.74
N ARG A 137 16.37 -8.26 9.20
CA ARG A 137 15.46 -7.10 9.15
C ARG A 137 14.29 -7.28 8.21
N MET A 138 14.51 -7.92 7.07
CA MET A 138 13.44 -8.19 6.10
C MET A 138 12.33 -9.11 6.66
N ARG A 139 12.64 -9.99 7.59
CA ARG A 139 11.64 -10.82 8.29
C ARG A 139 10.73 -10.02 9.23
N LEU A 140 11.17 -8.85 9.69
CA LEU A 140 10.44 -8.00 10.62
C LEU A 140 9.55 -6.97 9.92
N LEU A 141 9.48 -7.00 8.58
CA LEU A 141 8.58 -6.14 7.85
C LEU A 141 7.13 -6.41 8.25
N SER A 142 6.32 -5.37 8.28
CA SER A 142 4.89 -5.46 8.58
C SER A 142 4.07 -4.86 7.43
N PRO A 143 2.83 -5.34 7.22
CA PRO A 143 1.94 -4.74 6.24
C PRO A 143 1.72 -3.25 6.52
N VAL A 144 1.65 -2.45 5.47
CA VAL A 144 1.24 -1.05 5.56
C VAL A 144 -0.28 -1.01 5.55
N ALA A 145 -0.88 -0.27 6.49
CA ALA A 145 -2.33 -0.12 6.56
C ALA A 145 -2.93 0.29 5.21
N MET A 146 -4.10 -0.26 4.87
CA MET A 146 -4.82 -0.05 3.61
C MET A 146 -4.05 -0.46 2.33
N ARG A 147 -3.05 -1.35 2.46
CA ARG A 147 -2.29 -1.91 1.33
C ARG A 147 -2.25 -3.43 1.42
N LEU A 148 -3.23 -4.11 0.79
CA LEU A 148 -3.44 -5.57 0.85
C LEU A 148 -3.46 -6.11 2.30
N GLU A 149 -3.95 -5.30 3.23
CA GLU A 149 -4.01 -5.63 4.64
C GLU A 149 -5.13 -6.64 4.89
N LEU A 150 -4.78 -7.84 5.37
CA LEU A 150 -5.74 -8.89 5.69
C LEU A 150 -6.27 -8.72 7.12
N LYS A 151 -7.59 -8.72 7.29
CA LYS A 151 -8.29 -8.58 8.58
C LYS A 151 -9.41 -9.60 8.69
N GLU A 152 -9.77 -9.92 9.93
CA GLU A 152 -10.99 -10.67 10.20
C GLU A 152 -12.22 -9.76 10.08
N GLY A 153 -13.22 -10.22 9.38
CA GLY A 153 -14.51 -9.54 9.20
C GLY A 153 -15.60 -10.12 10.06
N ILE A 154 -16.75 -9.40 10.13
CA ILE A 154 -17.97 -9.92 10.75
C ILE A 154 -18.46 -11.17 10.01
N ASN A 155 -19.30 -11.99 10.65
CA ASN A 155 -19.98 -13.16 10.05
C ASN A 155 -19.04 -14.11 9.32
N ASN A 156 -17.89 -14.44 9.95
CA ASN A 156 -16.89 -15.34 9.37
C ASN A 156 -16.38 -14.86 8.00
N CYS A 157 -16.21 -13.56 7.79
CA CYS A 157 -15.62 -13.01 6.58
C CYS A 157 -14.14 -12.74 6.76
N SER A 158 -13.39 -12.75 5.65
CA SER A 158 -12.03 -12.22 5.59
C SER A 158 -12.05 -10.93 4.77
N ILE A 159 -11.33 -9.89 5.23
CA ILE A 159 -11.29 -8.59 4.57
C ILE A 159 -9.86 -8.33 4.09
N ILE A 160 -9.72 -7.99 2.82
CA ILE A 160 -8.48 -7.46 2.25
C ILE A 160 -8.70 -5.96 2.05
N ASN A 161 -7.98 -5.14 2.83
CA ASN A 161 -8.07 -3.69 2.70
C ASN A 161 -6.92 -3.17 1.82
N ASP A 162 -7.26 -2.70 0.61
CA ASP A 162 -6.37 -2.07 -0.36
C ASP A 162 -6.98 -0.77 -0.92
N SER A 163 -7.41 0.10 -0.01
CA SER A 163 -8.22 1.28 -0.31
C SER A 163 -7.44 2.60 -0.29
N TYR A 164 -6.15 2.57 -0.59
CA TYR A 164 -5.34 3.78 -0.69
C TYR A 164 -5.26 4.35 -2.10
N ASN A 165 -5.03 3.49 -3.10
CA ASN A 165 -4.97 3.83 -4.52
C ASN A 165 -5.82 2.86 -5.34
N SER A 166 -6.42 3.35 -6.42
CA SER A 166 -7.19 2.53 -7.36
C SER A 166 -6.79 2.86 -8.80
N ASP A 167 -6.12 1.91 -9.44
CA ASP A 167 -5.81 1.90 -10.88
C ASP A 167 -5.89 0.45 -11.38
N LEU A 168 -5.97 0.26 -12.72
CA LEU A 168 -6.12 -1.06 -13.33
C LEU A 168 -5.01 -2.05 -12.94
N GLY A 169 -3.76 -1.58 -12.89
CA GLY A 169 -2.62 -2.42 -12.56
C GLY A 169 -2.69 -2.89 -11.10
N SER A 170 -2.93 -1.98 -10.17
CA SER A 170 -3.07 -2.29 -8.75
C SER A 170 -4.33 -3.10 -8.45
N LEU A 171 -5.42 -2.91 -9.22
CA LEU A 171 -6.61 -3.76 -9.13
C LEU A 171 -6.29 -5.21 -9.52
N ALA A 172 -5.55 -5.42 -10.62
CA ALA A 172 -5.16 -6.77 -11.04
C ALA A 172 -4.34 -7.49 -9.96
N ILE A 173 -3.37 -6.80 -9.33
CA ILE A 173 -2.55 -7.32 -8.23
C ILE A 173 -3.44 -7.67 -7.01
N ALA A 174 -4.37 -6.79 -6.64
CA ALA A 174 -5.26 -7.01 -5.51
C ALA A 174 -6.21 -8.20 -5.74
N LEU A 175 -6.70 -8.38 -6.97
CA LEU A 175 -7.52 -9.54 -7.35
C LEU A 175 -6.71 -10.84 -7.35
N ASP A 176 -5.43 -10.80 -7.73
CA ASP A 176 -4.54 -11.97 -7.63
C ASP A 176 -4.31 -12.34 -6.16
N PHE A 177 -4.11 -11.37 -5.29
CA PHE A 177 -4.00 -11.60 -3.85
C PHE A 177 -5.30 -12.16 -3.26
N LEU A 178 -6.47 -11.61 -3.65
CA LEU A 178 -7.78 -12.17 -3.28
C LEU A 178 -7.92 -13.64 -3.71
N ASN A 179 -7.43 -14.00 -4.90
CA ASN A 179 -7.49 -15.35 -5.40
C ASN A 179 -6.56 -16.35 -4.68
N GLN A 180 -5.51 -15.87 -4.07
CA GLN A 180 -4.64 -16.70 -3.23
C GLN A 180 -5.29 -17.06 -1.90
N GLN A 181 -6.27 -16.27 -1.44
CA GLN A 181 -7.03 -16.55 -0.22
C GLN A 181 -8.02 -17.69 -0.49
N LYS A 182 -7.89 -18.78 0.26
CA LYS A 182 -8.70 -20.01 0.08
C LYS A 182 -9.67 -20.26 1.23
N GLN A 183 -9.75 -19.33 2.20
CA GLN A 183 -10.59 -19.48 3.39
C GLN A 183 -12.09 -19.58 3.01
N HIS A 184 -12.51 -18.83 2.00
CA HIS A 184 -13.89 -18.77 1.57
C HIS A 184 -14.02 -18.94 0.05
N PRO A 185 -15.04 -19.69 -0.44
CA PRO A 185 -15.28 -19.87 -1.86
C PRO A 185 -15.86 -18.59 -2.51
N LYS A 186 -16.68 -17.84 -1.78
CA LYS A 186 -17.30 -16.61 -2.28
C LYS A 186 -16.32 -15.43 -2.16
N LYS A 187 -16.20 -14.66 -3.24
CA LYS A 187 -15.30 -13.51 -3.35
C LYS A 187 -16.07 -12.28 -3.78
N THR A 188 -16.06 -11.28 -2.92
CA THR A 188 -16.71 -9.98 -3.17
C THR A 188 -15.66 -8.90 -3.36
N LEU A 189 -15.84 -8.10 -4.41
CA LEU A 189 -15.06 -6.88 -4.65
C LEU A 189 -15.93 -5.67 -4.33
N ILE A 190 -15.45 -4.79 -3.45
CA ILE A 190 -15.99 -3.43 -3.26
C ILE A 190 -15.00 -2.49 -3.94
N LEU A 191 -15.42 -1.86 -5.04
CA LEU A 191 -14.57 -1.05 -5.91
C LEU A 191 -15.09 0.38 -5.99
N SER A 192 -14.22 1.37 -5.72
CA SER A 192 -14.55 2.77 -6.02
C SER A 192 -14.32 3.10 -7.48
N ASP A 193 -14.73 4.29 -7.91
CA ASP A 193 -14.25 4.83 -9.17
C ASP A 193 -12.74 4.78 -9.26
N ILE A 194 -12.25 4.43 -10.45
CA ILE A 194 -10.84 4.50 -10.82
C ILE A 194 -10.61 5.86 -11.46
N LEU A 195 -9.82 6.69 -10.78
CA LEU A 195 -9.54 8.05 -11.20
C LEU A 195 -8.24 8.13 -12.00
N GLN A 196 -8.11 9.16 -12.84
CA GLN A 196 -6.85 9.48 -13.54
C GLN A 196 -6.29 8.30 -14.37
N SER A 197 -7.17 7.54 -15.00
CA SER A 197 -6.78 6.36 -15.79
C SER A 197 -6.27 6.67 -17.20
N GLY A 198 -6.60 7.85 -17.74
CA GLY A 198 -6.36 8.20 -19.15
C GLY A 198 -7.34 7.53 -20.14
N TYR A 199 -8.30 6.75 -19.64
CA TYR A 199 -9.33 6.08 -20.44
C TYR A 199 -10.68 6.81 -20.34
N THR A 200 -11.54 6.62 -21.36
CA THR A 200 -12.98 6.90 -21.18
C THR A 200 -13.58 5.90 -20.21
N ASN A 201 -14.59 6.29 -19.44
CA ASN A 201 -15.26 5.38 -18.50
C ASN A 201 -15.73 4.08 -19.18
N ALA A 202 -16.26 4.16 -20.40
CA ALA A 202 -16.71 2.98 -21.13
C ALA A 202 -15.56 1.96 -21.38
N ASN A 203 -14.40 2.42 -21.82
CA ASN A 203 -13.25 1.55 -22.08
C ASN A 203 -12.62 1.05 -20.78
N LEU A 204 -12.51 1.93 -19.77
CA LEU A 204 -11.98 1.59 -18.46
C LEU A 204 -12.76 0.44 -17.82
N TYR A 205 -14.09 0.62 -17.69
CA TYR A 205 -14.91 -0.37 -16.99
C TYR A 205 -15.19 -1.62 -17.81
N LYS A 206 -14.99 -1.58 -19.12
CA LYS A 206 -14.93 -2.79 -19.95
C LYS A 206 -13.70 -3.63 -19.54
N GLU A 207 -12.50 -3.04 -19.45
CA GLU A 207 -11.30 -3.76 -18.98
C GLU A 207 -11.45 -4.26 -17.55
N VAL A 208 -12.09 -3.47 -16.67
CA VAL A 208 -12.39 -3.89 -15.28
C VAL A 208 -13.34 -5.09 -15.26
N ALA A 209 -14.40 -5.09 -16.07
CA ALA A 209 -15.34 -6.19 -16.15
C ALA A 209 -14.67 -7.48 -16.65
N GLU A 210 -13.89 -7.41 -17.73
CA GLU A 210 -13.12 -8.54 -18.25
C GLU A 210 -12.14 -9.09 -17.18
N LEU A 211 -11.52 -8.21 -16.39
CA LEU A 211 -10.62 -8.60 -15.31
C LEU A 211 -11.38 -9.31 -14.17
N ILE A 212 -12.53 -8.80 -13.76
CA ILE A 212 -13.42 -9.38 -12.74
C ILE A 212 -13.86 -10.79 -13.15
N ASP A 213 -14.34 -10.95 -14.40
CA ASP A 213 -14.78 -12.23 -14.95
C ASP A 213 -13.61 -13.23 -14.99
N LYS A 214 -12.46 -12.82 -15.51
CA LYS A 214 -11.24 -13.65 -15.59
C LYS A 214 -10.76 -14.13 -14.23
N LYS A 215 -10.93 -13.30 -13.18
CA LYS A 215 -10.50 -13.60 -11.81
C LYS A 215 -11.57 -14.33 -10.99
N GLY A 216 -12.74 -14.61 -11.55
CA GLY A 216 -13.80 -15.38 -10.90
C GLY A 216 -14.37 -14.71 -9.66
N ILE A 217 -14.58 -13.41 -9.70
CA ILE A 217 -15.23 -12.65 -8.63
C ILE A 217 -16.73 -13.00 -8.63
N SER A 218 -17.29 -13.31 -7.47
CA SER A 218 -18.68 -13.72 -7.33
C SER A 218 -19.63 -12.53 -7.29
N ARG A 219 -19.19 -11.42 -6.66
CA ARG A 219 -20.01 -10.22 -6.46
C ARG A 219 -19.18 -8.94 -6.55
N LEU A 220 -19.75 -7.92 -7.19
CA LEU A 220 -19.22 -6.56 -7.27
C LEU A 220 -20.14 -5.57 -6.55
N ILE A 221 -19.57 -4.75 -5.69
CA ILE A 221 -20.19 -3.55 -5.13
C ILE A 221 -19.41 -2.35 -5.66
N GLY A 222 -20.01 -1.60 -6.57
CA GLY A 222 -19.42 -0.39 -7.15
C GLY A 222 -19.81 0.85 -6.36
N ILE A 223 -18.84 1.72 -6.07
CA ILE A 223 -19.07 2.97 -5.33
C ILE A 223 -18.49 4.14 -6.12
N GLY A 224 -19.35 5.02 -6.60
CA GLY A 224 -19.03 6.17 -7.43
C GLY A 224 -19.96 6.30 -8.61
N GLU A 225 -20.05 7.49 -9.18
CA GLU A 225 -20.90 7.77 -10.33
C GLU A 225 -20.38 7.11 -11.60
N GLY A 226 -19.06 7.16 -11.83
CA GLY A 226 -18.43 6.63 -13.04
C GLY A 226 -18.61 5.10 -13.20
N ILE A 227 -18.43 4.33 -12.14
CA ILE A 227 -18.64 2.87 -12.16
C ILE A 227 -20.14 2.54 -12.24
N SER A 228 -21.00 3.33 -11.59
CA SER A 228 -22.45 3.13 -11.58
C SER A 228 -23.06 3.33 -12.96
N GLU A 229 -22.63 4.34 -13.72
CA GLU A 229 -23.05 4.58 -15.10
C GLU A 229 -22.71 3.42 -16.04
N GLN A 230 -21.69 2.64 -15.71
CA GLN A 230 -21.21 1.51 -16.50
C GLN A 230 -21.68 0.15 -15.96
N ALA A 231 -22.70 0.13 -15.09
CA ALA A 231 -23.25 -1.09 -14.47
C ALA A 231 -23.61 -2.20 -15.47
N GLY A 232 -24.01 -1.82 -16.69
CA GLY A 232 -24.36 -2.78 -17.76
C GLY A 232 -23.21 -3.65 -18.25
N GLN A 233 -21.96 -3.25 -18.01
CA GLN A 233 -20.79 -3.99 -18.48
C GLN A 233 -20.42 -5.20 -17.58
N PHE A 234 -20.92 -5.23 -16.36
CA PHE A 234 -20.58 -6.30 -15.40
C PHE A 234 -21.62 -7.43 -15.44
N HIS A 235 -21.16 -8.69 -15.44
CA HIS A 235 -22.01 -9.88 -15.56
C HIS A 235 -22.16 -10.67 -14.25
N VAL A 236 -21.47 -10.26 -13.19
CA VAL A 236 -21.54 -10.85 -11.85
C VAL A 236 -22.71 -10.30 -11.03
N GLU A 237 -23.03 -10.92 -9.88
CA GLU A 237 -23.91 -10.29 -8.88
C GLU A 237 -23.40 -8.90 -8.56
N LYS A 238 -24.24 -7.87 -8.62
CA LYS A 238 -23.77 -6.50 -8.54
C LYS A 238 -24.75 -5.56 -7.85
N SER A 239 -24.18 -4.57 -7.16
CA SER A 239 -24.90 -3.44 -6.57
C SER A 239 -24.05 -2.17 -6.74
N PHE A 240 -24.68 -1.01 -6.92
CA PHE A 240 -23.97 0.24 -7.14
C PHE A 240 -24.53 1.34 -6.23
N TYR A 241 -23.63 2.19 -5.74
CA TYR A 241 -23.93 3.30 -4.85
C TYR A 241 -23.18 4.55 -5.31
N PRO A 242 -23.84 5.72 -5.33
CA PRO A 242 -23.18 6.97 -5.75
C PRO A 242 -21.99 7.35 -4.87
N SER A 243 -22.07 7.02 -3.55
CA SER A 243 -21.03 7.36 -2.58
C SER A 243 -20.87 6.29 -1.49
N THR A 244 -19.78 6.37 -0.75
CA THR A 244 -19.55 5.55 0.45
C THR A 244 -20.64 5.79 1.51
N GLN A 245 -21.14 7.02 1.64
CA GLN A 245 -22.20 7.34 2.59
C GLN A 245 -23.53 6.67 2.21
N ASP A 246 -23.86 6.62 0.91
CA ASP A 246 -25.06 5.93 0.43
C ASP A 246 -24.98 4.42 0.69
N PHE A 247 -23.82 3.83 0.45
CA PHE A 247 -23.58 2.42 0.82
C PHE A 247 -23.77 2.19 2.33
N LEU A 248 -23.14 3.01 3.16
CA LEU A 248 -23.22 2.86 4.64
C LEU A 248 -24.62 3.08 5.18
N SER A 249 -25.41 3.97 4.58
CA SER A 249 -26.80 4.20 4.98
C SER A 249 -27.73 3.01 4.74
N GLN A 250 -27.39 2.16 3.77
CA GLN A 250 -28.14 0.95 3.40
C GLN A 250 -27.45 -0.33 3.88
N PHE A 251 -26.29 -0.19 4.55
CA PHE A 251 -25.54 -1.34 5.02
C PHE A 251 -26.29 -2.08 6.13
N ASN A 252 -26.34 -3.41 5.96
CA ASN A 252 -26.84 -4.33 7.00
C ASN A 252 -25.77 -5.41 7.24
N ASN A 253 -25.57 -5.79 8.49
CA ASN A 253 -24.61 -6.81 8.89
C ASN A 253 -24.83 -8.17 8.20
N SER A 254 -26.05 -8.50 7.76
CA SER A 254 -26.34 -9.72 7.02
C SER A 254 -25.93 -9.70 5.54
N LEU A 255 -25.43 -8.55 5.04
CA LEU A 255 -25.00 -8.40 3.65
C LEU A 255 -23.83 -9.32 3.30
N PHE A 256 -22.94 -9.57 4.26
CA PHE A 256 -21.73 -10.38 4.10
C PHE A 256 -21.75 -11.58 5.05
N GLN A 257 -21.46 -12.76 4.52
CA GLN A 257 -21.34 -13.99 5.29
C GLN A 257 -20.47 -15.01 4.55
N ASP A 258 -19.53 -15.64 5.27
CA ASP A 258 -18.68 -16.73 4.77
C ASP A 258 -17.98 -16.39 3.45
N GLU A 259 -17.44 -15.19 3.32
CA GLU A 259 -16.83 -14.70 2.07
C GLU A 259 -15.55 -13.91 2.31
N THR A 260 -14.69 -13.82 1.28
CA THR A 260 -13.53 -12.92 1.29
C THR A 260 -13.87 -11.65 0.52
N ILE A 261 -13.72 -10.51 1.18
CA ILE A 261 -14.10 -9.19 0.69
C ILE A 261 -12.82 -8.39 0.41
N LEU A 262 -12.65 -7.94 -0.84
CA LEU A 262 -11.60 -7.00 -1.22
C LEU A 262 -12.19 -5.58 -1.25
N LEU A 263 -11.64 -4.69 -0.43
CA LEU A 263 -11.87 -3.25 -0.50
C LEU A 263 -10.80 -2.63 -1.39
N LYS A 264 -11.17 -2.15 -2.57
CA LYS A 264 -10.29 -1.47 -3.52
C LYS A 264 -10.85 -0.11 -3.87
N GLY A 265 -10.23 0.95 -3.40
CA GLY A 265 -10.75 2.31 -3.60
C GLY A 265 -9.67 3.37 -3.66
N ALA A 266 -9.96 4.49 -4.32
CA ALA A 266 -9.16 5.69 -4.23
C ALA A 266 -9.43 6.37 -2.88
N ARG A 267 -8.40 6.99 -2.30
CA ARG A 267 -8.43 7.57 -0.95
C ARG A 267 -9.60 8.53 -0.71
N ILE A 268 -10.01 9.28 -1.74
CA ILE A 268 -11.11 10.25 -1.63
C ILE A 268 -12.47 9.61 -1.32
N PHE A 269 -12.64 8.31 -1.59
CA PHE A 269 -13.88 7.58 -1.28
C PHE A 269 -14.00 7.15 0.18
N GLY A 270 -12.93 7.29 1.00
CA GLY A 270 -12.99 7.06 2.45
C GLY A 270 -13.40 5.63 2.84
N PHE A 271 -12.89 4.61 2.15
CA PHE A 271 -13.24 3.20 2.39
C PHE A 271 -12.84 2.69 3.77
N GLU A 272 -12.08 3.47 4.53
CA GLU A 272 -11.82 3.23 5.95
C GLU A 272 -13.13 3.12 6.76
N ALA A 273 -14.16 3.90 6.38
CA ALA A 273 -15.47 3.84 7.01
C ALA A 273 -16.15 2.48 6.74
N ILE A 274 -16.05 1.95 5.51
CA ILE A 274 -16.54 0.60 5.16
C ILE A 274 -15.75 -0.46 5.93
N SER A 275 -14.42 -0.40 5.89
CA SER A 275 -13.55 -1.34 6.61
C SER A 275 -13.93 -1.42 8.08
N LYS A 276 -14.20 -0.27 8.72
CA LYS A 276 -14.57 -0.19 10.15
C LYS A 276 -15.88 -0.90 10.49
N VAL A 277 -16.89 -0.87 9.61
CA VAL A 277 -18.19 -1.48 9.90
C VAL A 277 -18.23 -2.97 9.57
N ILE A 278 -17.43 -3.44 8.61
CA ILE A 278 -17.38 -4.87 8.25
C ILE A 278 -16.28 -5.65 8.99
N GLN A 279 -15.32 -4.95 9.61
CA GLN A 279 -14.27 -5.59 10.39
C GLN A 279 -14.84 -6.15 11.70
N GLN A 280 -14.41 -7.36 12.06
CA GLN A 280 -14.68 -7.91 13.39
C GLN A 280 -14.00 -7.00 14.42
N LYS A 281 -14.76 -6.50 15.38
CA LYS A 281 -14.17 -5.74 16.48
C LYS A 281 -13.34 -6.71 17.32
N ALA A 282 -12.01 -6.57 17.23
CA ALA A 282 -11.16 -7.17 18.23
C ALA A 282 -11.57 -6.60 19.59
N HIS A 283 -11.58 -7.44 20.62
CA HIS A 283 -11.71 -6.95 22.00
C HIS A 283 -10.40 -6.22 22.35
N GLU A 284 -10.24 -5.02 21.82
CA GLU A 284 -9.17 -4.13 22.27
C GLU A 284 -9.62 -3.49 23.57
N THR A 285 -8.82 -3.67 24.60
CA THR A 285 -8.97 -2.85 25.80
C THR A 285 -8.48 -1.46 25.45
N VAL A 286 -9.42 -0.55 25.19
CA VAL A 286 -9.13 0.85 24.87
C VAL A 286 -9.13 1.66 26.15
N LEU A 287 -8.02 2.31 26.45
CA LEU A 287 -7.94 3.33 27.49
C LEU A 287 -8.30 4.69 26.87
N GLU A 288 -9.52 5.15 27.10
CA GLU A 288 -9.93 6.50 26.69
C GLU A 288 -9.60 7.51 27.77
N ILE A 289 -8.87 8.56 27.41
CA ILE A 289 -8.46 9.63 28.30
C ILE A 289 -9.08 10.94 27.85
N ASN A 290 -9.95 11.49 28.70
CA ASN A 290 -10.56 12.78 28.47
C ASN A 290 -9.65 13.90 29.04
N LEU A 291 -8.96 14.62 28.16
CA LEU A 291 -8.04 15.69 28.53
C LEU A 291 -8.75 16.82 29.30
N ASN A 292 -9.98 17.16 28.96
CA ASN A 292 -10.76 18.18 29.69
C ASN A 292 -11.02 17.76 31.13
N SER A 293 -11.24 16.48 31.37
CA SER A 293 -11.41 15.94 32.74
C SER A 293 -10.11 16.03 33.55
N ILE A 294 -8.94 15.87 32.89
CA ILE A 294 -7.64 16.04 33.56
C ILE A 294 -7.43 17.51 33.95
N VAL A 295 -7.73 18.45 33.04
CA VAL A 295 -7.67 19.90 33.33
C VAL A 295 -8.63 20.25 34.47
N HIS A 296 -9.88 19.75 34.45
CA HIS A 296 -10.84 19.94 35.52
C HIS A 296 -10.32 19.45 36.88
N ASN A 297 -9.75 18.25 36.91
CA ASN A 297 -9.19 17.65 38.11
C ASN A 297 -8.00 18.48 38.64
N LEU A 298 -7.10 18.90 37.77
CA LEU A 298 -5.98 19.75 38.14
C LEU A 298 -6.46 21.07 38.77
N ASN A 299 -7.45 21.71 38.15
CA ASN A 299 -8.00 22.96 38.65
C ASN A 299 -8.77 22.75 40.01
N TYR A 300 -9.45 21.61 40.15
CA TYR A 300 -10.07 21.24 41.45
C TYR A 300 -9.01 21.12 42.55
N PHE A 301 -7.91 20.41 42.33
CA PHE A 301 -6.85 20.30 43.32
C PHE A 301 -6.14 21.64 43.57
N ARG A 302 -5.92 22.46 42.53
CA ARG A 302 -5.42 23.83 42.71
C ARG A 302 -6.30 24.67 43.62
N SER A 303 -7.62 24.52 43.57
CA SER A 303 -8.56 25.24 44.45
C SER A 303 -8.53 24.80 45.91
N LYS A 304 -7.91 23.65 46.21
CA LYS A 304 -7.81 23.10 47.57
C LYS A 304 -6.49 23.40 48.25
N VAL A 305 -5.53 23.98 47.57
CA VAL A 305 -4.24 24.35 48.12
C VAL A 305 -4.06 25.87 48.14
N LYS A 306 -3.07 26.36 48.89
CA LYS A 306 -2.80 27.79 48.95
C LYS A 306 -2.28 28.30 47.60
N ALA A 307 -2.50 29.56 47.28
CA ALA A 307 -2.15 30.16 46.00
C ALA A 307 -0.64 30.10 45.65
N ASP A 308 0.21 30.04 46.65
CA ASP A 308 1.67 29.93 46.53
C ASP A 308 2.18 28.49 46.42
N THR A 309 1.31 27.50 46.53
CA THR A 309 1.64 26.06 46.45
C THR A 309 2.03 25.69 45.02
N ARG A 310 3.25 25.17 44.84
CA ARG A 310 3.71 24.65 43.58
C ARG A 310 3.24 23.22 43.39
N ILE A 311 2.66 22.92 42.19
CA ILE A 311 2.22 21.60 41.82
C ILE A 311 3.25 21.02 40.85
N MET A 312 3.69 19.78 41.11
CA MET A 312 4.57 19.03 40.21
C MET A 312 3.78 17.85 39.65
N ALA A 313 3.62 17.80 38.33
CA ALA A 313 2.98 16.68 37.66
C ALA A 313 4.04 15.66 37.18
N MET A 314 3.76 14.37 37.40
CA MET A 314 4.63 13.29 36.95
C MET A 314 4.15 12.77 35.59
N VAL A 315 4.96 12.95 34.55
CA VAL A 315 4.66 12.53 33.16
C VAL A 315 5.62 11.44 32.63
N LYS A 316 6.37 10.78 33.54
CA LYS A 316 7.28 9.69 33.15
C LYS A 316 6.53 8.48 32.64
N ALA A 317 7.26 7.55 31.97
CA ALA A 317 6.73 6.30 31.44
C ALA A 317 5.50 6.53 30.54
N PHE A 318 5.56 7.52 29.66
CA PHE A 318 4.46 7.88 28.77
C PHE A 318 3.17 8.25 29.52
N SER A 319 3.30 8.96 30.66
CA SER A 319 2.22 9.23 31.62
C SER A 319 1.48 7.96 32.05
N TYR A 320 2.25 6.88 32.29
CA TYR A 320 1.71 5.54 32.62
C TYR A 320 0.78 4.97 31.56
N GLY A 321 1.05 5.22 30.27
CA GLY A 321 0.25 4.74 29.14
C GLY A 321 -0.76 5.75 28.58
N SER A 322 -0.86 6.94 29.18
CA SER A 322 -1.87 7.96 28.82
C SER A 322 -1.42 8.96 27.76
N GLY A 323 -0.19 8.82 27.21
CA GLY A 323 0.41 9.81 26.33
C GLY A 323 1.29 10.81 27.10
N SER A 324 2.40 11.28 26.51
CA SER A 324 3.31 12.18 27.20
C SER A 324 3.12 13.64 26.79
N PHE A 325 3.07 13.91 25.50
CA PHE A 325 3.04 15.29 24.98
C PHE A 325 1.70 15.97 25.30
N GLU A 326 0.60 15.30 25.02
CA GLU A 326 -0.76 15.82 25.24
C GLU A 326 -1.03 16.11 26.73
N ILE A 327 -0.60 15.18 27.61
CA ILE A 327 -0.76 15.34 29.07
C ILE A 327 0.15 16.44 29.62
N ALA A 328 1.38 16.58 29.12
CA ALA A 328 2.32 17.59 29.58
C ALA A 328 1.96 19.00 29.09
N ASN A 329 1.24 19.11 27.99
CA ASN A 329 0.91 20.38 27.33
C ASN A 329 -0.36 21.04 27.90
N ILE A 330 -1.14 20.34 28.67
CA ILE A 330 -2.35 20.87 29.35
C ILE A 330 -2.06 21.26 30.80
#